data_2c6833067cc3c9ddd59144a3a543cf37
#
_entry.id   2c6833067cc3c9ddd59144a3a543cf37
#
_cell.length_a   1.000
_cell.length_b   1.000
_cell.length_c   1.000
_cell.angle_alpha   90.00
_cell.angle_beta   90.00
_cell.angle_gamma   90.00
#
_symmetry.space_group_name_H-M   'P 1'
#
loop_
_entity.id
_entity.type
_entity.pdbx_description
1 polymer ?
#
loop_
_entity_poly.entity_id
_entity_poly.type
_entity_poly.pdbx_seq_one_letter_code
_entity_poly.pdbx_strand_id
1 'polypeptide(L)'
;MIVFSERINGMYRDVRAAIPERNKQLIHQLLEKQLAGGADVVDINIGPSKGDPVENFIWLAQTVHEMTDKPLSLDSAKADLLVQVVPRVRQALPDTKLVINSCTAARAYMDKLIPIAVENHTGIIGLTMDQDGVPGNVEKRVECGATFLMTALEAGMSTDDIYLDPITLPINAAFKQQENVIEGIRQLALINDPAPHFIIGLSNVSTKCLLNKLLNRTFLVMCLTAGLDTAIVDSADQELIDAMVTAEVLLGKQLYSDEYVKAWRMQKGLPTGC
;
A
#
# COMPACT_ATOMS: atom_id res chain seq x y z
N MET A 1 0.61 10.23 7.48
CA MET A 1 0.93 9.18 6.49
C MET A 1 -0.35 8.43 6.14
N ILE A 2 -0.53 8.02 4.88
CA ILE A 2 -1.67 7.21 4.43
C ILE A 2 -1.36 5.73 4.73
N VAL A 3 -2.27 5.03 5.41
CA VAL A 3 -2.10 3.65 5.84
C VAL A 3 -2.95 2.72 4.99
N PHE A 4 -2.30 1.90 4.16
CA PHE A 4 -2.94 0.78 3.44
C PHE A 4 -2.87 -0.46 4.32
N SER A 5 -4.01 -1.06 4.66
CA SER A 5 -4.03 -2.27 5.50
C SER A 5 -3.73 -3.53 4.68
N GLU A 6 -2.81 -4.39 5.14
CA GLU A 6 -2.34 -5.56 4.36
C GLU A 6 -3.05 -6.88 4.71
N ARG A 7 -3.95 -6.90 5.71
CA ARG A 7 -4.39 -8.17 6.31
C ARG A 7 -5.44 -8.92 5.49
N ILE A 8 -6.19 -8.24 4.63
CA ILE A 8 -7.21 -8.90 3.78
C ILE A 8 -6.54 -9.49 2.53
N ASN A 9 -5.67 -10.45 2.76
CA ASN A 9 -4.76 -10.99 1.74
C ASN A 9 -4.79 -12.52 1.71
N GLY A 10 -5.15 -13.10 0.56
CA GLY A 10 -5.22 -14.55 0.31
C GLY A 10 -3.88 -15.29 0.36
N MET A 11 -2.76 -14.59 0.55
CA MET A 11 -1.50 -15.24 0.90
C MET A 11 -1.56 -15.81 2.33
N TYR A 12 -2.35 -15.22 3.22
CA TYR A 12 -2.67 -15.80 4.52
C TYR A 12 -3.66 -16.95 4.37
N ARG A 13 -3.41 -18.04 5.09
CA ARG A 13 -4.15 -19.30 4.96
C ARG A 13 -5.65 -19.16 5.28
N ASP A 14 -5.98 -18.37 6.30
CA ASP A 14 -7.34 -18.11 6.75
C ASP A 14 -8.15 -17.32 5.70
N VAL A 15 -7.61 -16.22 5.19
CA VAL A 15 -8.26 -15.41 4.13
C VAL A 15 -8.40 -16.23 2.85
N ARG A 16 -7.36 -16.98 2.45
CA ARG A 16 -7.39 -17.84 1.28
C ARG A 16 -8.49 -18.92 1.35
N ALA A 17 -8.78 -19.46 2.54
CA ALA A 17 -9.86 -20.40 2.75
C ALA A 17 -11.23 -19.69 2.73
N ALA A 18 -11.32 -18.52 3.34
CA ALA A 18 -12.57 -17.76 3.45
C ALA A 18 -13.15 -17.32 2.09
N ILE A 19 -12.28 -17.01 1.12
CA ILE A 19 -12.71 -16.50 -0.20
C ILE A 19 -13.61 -17.49 -0.94
N PRO A 20 -13.21 -18.75 -1.24
CA PRO A 20 -14.08 -19.70 -1.94
C PRO A 20 -15.28 -20.14 -1.09
N GLU A 21 -15.17 -20.13 0.24
CA GLU A 21 -16.25 -20.46 1.17
C GLU A 21 -17.23 -19.30 1.38
N ARG A 22 -16.95 -18.11 0.81
CA ARG A 22 -17.74 -16.88 1.00
C ARG A 22 -17.95 -16.55 2.50
N ASN A 23 -16.95 -16.80 3.33
CA ASN A 23 -16.98 -16.57 4.76
C ASN A 23 -16.76 -15.08 5.09
N LYS A 24 -17.84 -14.29 4.99
CA LYS A 24 -17.85 -12.86 5.30
C LYS A 24 -17.45 -12.57 6.76
N GLN A 25 -17.89 -13.42 7.69
CA GLN A 25 -17.66 -13.20 9.12
C GLN A 25 -16.16 -13.11 9.45
N LEU A 26 -15.33 -13.96 8.86
CA LEU A 26 -13.89 -13.90 9.05
C LEU A 26 -13.31 -12.61 8.46
N ILE A 27 -13.73 -12.23 7.24
CA ILE A 27 -13.26 -11.00 6.60
C ILE A 27 -13.62 -9.78 7.45
N HIS A 28 -14.87 -9.70 7.94
CA HIS A 28 -15.34 -8.62 8.80
C HIS A 28 -14.53 -8.52 10.11
N GLN A 29 -14.27 -9.64 10.79
CA GLN A 29 -13.46 -9.67 12.02
C GLN A 29 -12.02 -9.18 11.81
N LEU A 30 -11.42 -9.52 10.67
CA LEU A 30 -10.07 -9.07 10.33
C LEU A 30 -10.08 -7.58 9.98
N LEU A 31 -11.06 -7.14 9.19
CA LEU A 31 -11.21 -5.77 8.77
C LEU A 31 -11.47 -4.83 9.95
N GLU A 32 -12.32 -5.21 10.89
CA GLU A 32 -12.59 -4.44 12.11
C GLU A 32 -11.31 -4.08 12.85
N LYS A 33 -10.37 -5.03 12.99
CA LYS A 33 -9.07 -4.77 13.64
C LYS A 33 -8.21 -3.80 12.84
N GLN A 34 -8.23 -3.91 11.52
CA GLN A 34 -7.47 -3.02 10.65
C GLN A 34 -8.03 -1.58 10.69
N LEU A 35 -9.34 -1.44 10.67
CA LEU A 35 -10.02 -0.14 10.78
C LEU A 35 -9.78 0.51 12.16
N ALA A 36 -9.86 -0.28 13.24
CA ALA A 36 -9.57 0.20 14.59
C ALA A 36 -8.11 0.65 14.74
N GLY A 37 -7.17 0.06 13.98
CA GLY A 37 -5.77 0.45 13.93
C GLY A 37 -5.47 1.67 13.06
N GLY A 38 -6.49 2.27 12.41
CA GLY A 38 -6.34 3.51 11.65
C GLY A 38 -6.05 3.30 10.16
N ALA A 39 -6.45 2.17 9.56
CA ALA A 39 -6.35 1.99 8.11
C ALA A 39 -7.12 3.09 7.36
N ASP A 40 -6.48 3.73 6.36
CA ASP A 40 -7.08 4.72 5.46
C ASP A 40 -7.57 4.08 4.17
N VAL A 41 -6.87 3.06 3.68
CA VAL A 41 -7.17 2.28 2.49
C VAL A 41 -7.15 0.80 2.86
N VAL A 42 -8.08 0.02 2.33
CA VAL A 42 -8.08 -1.43 2.53
C VAL A 42 -7.47 -2.12 1.31
N ASP A 43 -6.29 -2.71 1.49
CA ASP A 43 -5.65 -3.51 0.44
C ASP A 43 -6.24 -4.92 0.43
N ILE A 44 -6.75 -5.34 -0.72
CA ILE A 44 -7.37 -6.66 -0.91
C ILE A 44 -6.64 -7.48 -1.97
N ASN A 45 -6.26 -8.69 -1.59
CA ASN A 45 -5.60 -9.65 -2.46
C ASN A 45 -6.26 -11.02 -2.33
N ILE A 46 -6.66 -11.62 -3.43
CA ILE A 46 -7.31 -12.94 -3.41
C ILE A 46 -6.32 -14.10 -3.26
N GLY A 47 -5.02 -13.86 -3.47
CA GLY A 47 -3.99 -14.89 -3.45
C GLY A 47 -4.27 -16.02 -4.45
N PRO A 48 -3.71 -17.22 -4.20
CA PRO A 48 -3.99 -18.42 -5.01
C PRO A 48 -5.30 -19.11 -4.58
N SER A 49 -6.39 -18.35 -4.39
CA SER A 49 -7.70 -18.90 -4.02
C SER A 49 -8.33 -19.70 -5.15
N LYS A 50 -9.17 -20.68 -4.79
CA LYS A 50 -9.94 -21.49 -5.76
C LYS A 50 -11.10 -20.67 -6.34
N GLY A 51 -11.54 -21.06 -7.55
CA GLY A 51 -12.68 -20.45 -8.24
C GLY A 51 -12.27 -19.37 -9.24
N ASP A 52 -13.25 -18.63 -9.74
CA ASP A 52 -13.03 -17.53 -10.68
C ASP A 52 -12.36 -16.34 -9.96
N PRO A 53 -11.19 -15.89 -10.40
CA PRO A 53 -10.46 -14.82 -9.72
C PRO A 53 -11.18 -13.47 -9.80
N VAL A 54 -11.90 -13.18 -10.88
CA VAL A 54 -12.65 -11.92 -11.04
C VAL A 54 -13.82 -11.88 -10.06
N GLU A 55 -14.60 -12.95 -10.00
CA GLU A 55 -15.72 -13.09 -9.06
C GLU A 55 -15.24 -13.09 -7.58
N ASN A 56 -14.07 -13.64 -7.32
CA ASN A 56 -13.46 -13.59 -6.00
C ASN A 56 -13.09 -12.17 -5.59
N PHE A 57 -12.54 -11.36 -6.49
CA PHE A 57 -12.24 -9.94 -6.22
C PHE A 57 -13.52 -9.14 -5.98
N ILE A 58 -14.54 -9.30 -6.83
CA ILE A 58 -15.83 -8.60 -6.69
C ILE A 58 -16.45 -8.93 -5.34
N TRP A 59 -16.52 -10.22 -5.00
CA TRP A 59 -17.07 -10.66 -3.72
C TRP A 59 -16.29 -10.07 -2.54
N LEU A 60 -14.95 -10.08 -2.59
CA LEU A 60 -14.11 -9.57 -1.51
C LEU A 60 -14.28 -8.05 -1.36
N ALA A 61 -14.29 -7.31 -2.48
CA ALA A 61 -14.50 -5.87 -2.49
C ALA A 61 -15.88 -5.50 -1.89
N GLN A 62 -16.96 -6.20 -2.31
CA GLN A 62 -18.29 -5.99 -1.77
C GLN A 62 -18.36 -6.33 -0.27
N THR A 63 -17.72 -7.43 0.15
CA THR A 63 -17.68 -7.84 1.57
C THR A 63 -16.98 -6.79 2.44
N VAL A 64 -15.89 -6.19 1.95
CA VAL A 64 -15.21 -5.10 2.65
C VAL A 64 -16.10 -3.85 2.69
N HIS A 65 -16.74 -3.51 1.58
CA HIS A 65 -17.60 -2.33 1.46
C HIS A 65 -18.84 -2.39 2.38
N GLU A 66 -19.31 -3.59 2.77
CA GLU A 66 -20.39 -3.76 3.77
C GLU A 66 -20.04 -3.14 5.13
N MET A 67 -18.77 -2.92 5.44
CA MET A 67 -18.31 -2.39 6.73
C MET A 67 -17.71 -0.98 6.66
N THR A 68 -17.31 -0.51 5.48
CA THR A 68 -16.60 0.76 5.37
C THR A 68 -16.66 1.33 3.96
N ASP A 69 -16.75 2.65 3.86
CA ASP A 69 -16.66 3.41 2.60
C ASP A 69 -15.22 3.81 2.25
N LYS A 70 -14.23 3.29 2.96
CA LYS A 70 -12.81 3.61 2.70
C LYS A 70 -12.39 3.11 1.31
N PRO A 71 -11.39 3.78 0.68
CA PRO A 71 -10.81 3.34 -0.57
C PRO A 71 -10.34 1.88 -0.53
N LEU A 72 -10.39 1.20 -1.68
CA LEU A 72 -9.90 -0.17 -1.86
C LEU A 72 -8.68 -0.18 -2.77
N SER A 73 -7.63 -0.87 -2.36
CA SER A 73 -6.50 -1.22 -3.19
C SER A 73 -6.67 -2.65 -3.70
N LEU A 74 -6.63 -2.82 -5.03
CA LEU A 74 -6.83 -4.10 -5.70
C LEU A 74 -5.46 -4.71 -6.03
N ASP A 75 -4.98 -5.61 -5.17
CA ASP A 75 -3.62 -6.16 -5.25
C ASP A 75 -3.56 -7.45 -6.07
N SER A 76 -2.84 -7.37 -7.18
CA SER A 76 -2.46 -8.54 -7.99
C SER A 76 -1.20 -8.28 -8.81
N ALA A 77 -0.29 -9.26 -8.83
CA ALA A 77 0.85 -9.24 -9.74
C ALA A 77 0.49 -9.52 -11.22
N LYS A 78 -0.79 -9.87 -11.51
CA LYS A 78 -1.26 -10.22 -12.85
C LYS A 78 -1.99 -9.04 -13.49
N ALA A 79 -1.32 -8.29 -14.38
CA ALA A 79 -1.93 -7.17 -15.10
C ALA A 79 -3.21 -7.56 -15.83
N ASP A 80 -3.22 -8.72 -16.52
CA ASP A 80 -4.40 -9.18 -17.26
C ASP A 80 -5.61 -9.49 -16.36
N LEU A 81 -5.38 -9.80 -15.09
CA LEU A 81 -6.45 -9.93 -14.10
C LEU A 81 -6.97 -8.55 -13.68
N LEU A 82 -6.07 -7.60 -13.38
CA LEU A 82 -6.46 -6.23 -12.99
C LEU A 82 -7.24 -5.52 -14.09
N VAL A 83 -6.88 -5.71 -15.36
CA VAL A 83 -7.65 -5.19 -16.52
C VAL A 83 -9.09 -5.67 -16.50
N GLN A 84 -9.37 -6.88 -16.06
CA GLN A 84 -10.73 -7.44 -15.95
C GLN A 84 -11.43 -7.05 -14.64
N VAL A 85 -10.69 -7.00 -13.55
CA VAL A 85 -11.24 -6.76 -12.19
C VAL A 85 -11.64 -5.31 -12.00
N VAL A 86 -10.78 -4.35 -12.39
CA VAL A 86 -10.99 -2.92 -12.09
C VAL A 86 -12.33 -2.40 -12.62
N PRO A 87 -12.70 -2.58 -13.90
CA PRO A 87 -13.99 -2.11 -14.40
C PRO A 87 -15.18 -2.81 -13.73
N ARG A 88 -15.04 -4.10 -13.39
CA ARG A 88 -16.09 -4.88 -12.75
C ARG A 88 -16.32 -4.46 -11.28
N VAL A 89 -15.25 -4.19 -10.53
CA VAL A 89 -15.35 -3.65 -9.17
C VAL A 89 -15.90 -2.21 -9.22
N ARG A 90 -15.46 -1.37 -10.18
CA ARG A 90 -16.03 -0.04 -10.39
C ARG A 90 -17.54 -0.08 -10.66
N GLN A 91 -17.99 -1.02 -11.51
CA GLN A 91 -19.43 -1.21 -11.78
C GLN A 91 -20.19 -1.65 -10.52
N ALA A 92 -19.61 -2.52 -9.69
CA ALA A 92 -20.24 -3.02 -8.47
C ALA A 92 -20.24 -1.99 -7.32
N LEU A 93 -19.23 -1.11 -7.28
CA LEU A 93 -19.00 -0.10 -6.23
C LEU A 93 -18.66 1.25 -6.88
N PRO A 94 -19.64 1.94 -7.50
CA PRO A 94 -19.39 3.12 -8.34
C PRO A 94 -18.77 4.30 -7.60
N ASP A 95 -19.08 4.48 -6.31
CA ASP A 95 -18.65 5.64 -5.50
C ASP A 95 -17.37 5.36 -4.70
N THR A 96 -16.89 4.11 -4.67
CA THR A 96 -15.69 3.72 -3.92
C THR A 96 -14.43 4.17 -4.65
N LYS A 97 -13.52 4.86 -3.97
CA LYS A 97 -12.18 5.14 -4.53
C LYS A 97 -11.41 3.83 -4.66
N LEU A 98 -10.81 3.59 -5.82
CA LEU A 98 -10.02 2.39 -6.11
C LEU A 98 -8.57 2.76 -6.40
N VAL A 99 -7.64 1.88 -6.01
CA VAL A 99 -6.21 1.97 -6.35
C VAL A 99 -5.79 0.65 -6.99
N ILE A 100 -5.11 0.70 -8.12
CA ILE A 100 -4.52 -0.47 -8.78
C ILE A 100 -3.18 -0.79 -8.10
N ASN A 101 -3.05 -1.97 -7.53
CA ASN A 101 -1.83 -2.47 -6.91
C ASN A 101 -1.39 -3.78 -7.59
N SER A 102 -0.44 -3.75 -8.55
CA SER A 102 0.38 -2.66 -9.00
C SER A 102 0.73 -2.79 -10.50
N CYS A 103 1.39 -1.77 -11.02
CA CYS A 103 1.91 -1.73 -12.38
C CYS A 103 3.43 -1.53 -12.36
N THR A 104 4.21 -2.35 -13.07
CA THR A 104 5.65 -2.12 -13.25
C THR A 104 5.89 -1.01 -14.29
N ALA A 105 7.08 -0.40 -14.29
CA ALA A 105 7.51 0.55 -15.32
C ALA A 105 7.85 -0.13 -16.67
N ALA A 106 7.62 -1.44 -16.80
CA ALA A 106 7.73 -2.12 -18.08
C ALA A 106 6.61 -1.69 -19.03
N ARG A 107 6.97 -1.31 -20.25
CA ARG A 107 6.06 -0.76 -21.27
C ARG A 107 4.80 -1.61 -21.45
N ALA A 108 4.95 -2.94 -21.52
CA ALA A 108 3.84 -3.87 -21.70
C ALA A 108 2.80 -3.85 -20.58
N TYR A 109 3.19 -3.46 -19.36
CA TYR A 109 2.30 -3.31 -18.21
C TYR A 109 1.66 -1.93 -18.18
N MET A 110 2.46 -0.87 -18.40
CA MET A 110 1.95 0.50 -18.45
C MET A 110 0.88 0.68 -19.52
N ASP A 111 1.12 0.17 -20.74
CA ASP A 111 0.17 0.23 -21.85
C ASP A 111 -1.17 -0.47 -21.56
N LYS A 112 -1.21 -1.41 -20.61
CA LYS A 112 -2.44 -2.09 -20.20
C LYS A 112 -3.14 -1.37 -19.06
N LEU A 113 -2.40 -0.99 -18.00
CA LEU A 113 -2.99 -0.61 -16.72
C LEU A 113 -3.20 0.90 -16.58
N ILE A 114 -2.36 1.75 -17.17
CA ILE A 114 -2.55 3.20 -17.11
C ILE A 114 -3.85 3.62 -17.80
N PRO A 115 -4.20 3.15 -19.02
CA PRO A 115 -5.50 3.47 -19.61
C PRO A 115 -6.69 3.01 -18.75
N ILE A 116 -6.60 1.83 -18.15
CA ILE A 116 -7.63 1.33 -17.24
C ILE A 116 -7.77 2.21 -15.99
N ALA A 117 -6.66 2.72 -15.45
CA ALA A 117 -6.68 3.64 -14.33
C ALA A 117 -7.39 4.95 -14.69
N VAL A 118 -7.07 5.53 -15.85
CA VAL A 118 -7.69 6.77 -16.35
C VAL A 118 -9.19 6.57 -16.61
N GLU A 119 -9.56 5.52 -17.35
CA GLU A 119 -10.96 5.23 -17.72
C GLU A 119 -11.86 4.98 -16.51
N ASN A 120 -11.31 4.40 -15.45
CA ASN A 120 -12.06 4.04 -14.23
C ASN A 120 -11.83 5.02 -13.08
N HIS A 121 -11.12 6.13 -13.30
CA HIS A 121 -10.82 7.13 -12.27
C HIS A 121 -10.25 6.50 -11.00
N THR A 122 -9.18 5.72 -11.15
CA THR A 122 -8.51 5.02 -10.03
C THR A 122 -7.11 5.59 -9.80
N GLY A 123 -6.63 5.49 -8.56
CA GLY A 123 -5.20 5.60 -8.30
C GLY A 123 -4.44 4.38 -8.82
N ILE A 124 -3.11 4.50 -8.90
CA ILE A 124 -2.23 3.41 -9.35
C ILE A 124 -0.90 3.41 -8.61
N ILE A 125 -0.47 2.23 -8.17
CA ILE A 125 0.87 2.03 -7.61
C ILE A 125 1.81 1.62 -8.74
N GLY A 126 2.83 2.47 -9.00
CA GLY A 126 3.89 2.23 -9.97
C GLY A 126 5.13 1.65 -9.30
N LEU A 127 5.47 0.40 -9.61
CA LEU A 127 6.70 -0.22 -9.14
C LEU A 127 7.89 0.32 -9.92
N THR A 128 8.95 0.74 -9.21
CA THR A 128 10.19 1.25 -9.82
C THR A 128 11.06 0.12 -10.38
N MET A 129 10.48 -0.74 -11.20
CA MET A 129 11.13 -1.85 -11.92
C MET A 129 10.56 -1.99 -13.32
N ASP A 130 11.36 -2.51 -14.22
CA ASP A 130 10.99 -2.80 -15.61
C ASP A 130 11.03 -4.31 -15.92
N GLN A 131 11.17 -4.68 -17.20
CA GLN A 131 11.25 -6.07 -17.65
C GLN A 131 12.52 -6.80 -17.16
N ASP A 132 13.55 -6.07 -16.75
CA ASP A 132 14.80 -6.64 -16.25
C ASP A 132 14.73 -6.96 -14.73
N GLY A 133 13.61 -6.62 -14.10
CA GLY A 133 13.33 -6.88 -12.69
C GLY A 133 13.68 -5.73 -11.76
N VAL A 134 13.87 -6.02 -10.47
CA VAL A 134 14.14 -5.00 -9.45
C VAL A 134 15.55 -4.45 -9.61
N PRO A 135 15.72 -3.12 -9.79
CA PRO A 135 17.03 -2.51 -9.97
C PRO A 135 17.97 -2.71 -8.77
N GLY A 136 19.24 -3.03 -9.07
CA GLY A 136 20.28 -3.21 -8.07
C GLY A 136 20.85 -1.89 -7.51
N ASN A 137 20.60 -0.75 -8.17
CA ASN A 137 21.09 0.57 -7.82
C ASN A 137 19.97 1.63 -7.78
N VAL A 138 20.30 2.79 -7.26
CA VAL A 138 19.37 3.91 -7.09
C VAL A 138 19.03 4.55 -8.44
N GLU A 139 20.03 4.76 -9.30
CA GLU A 139 19.89 5.46 -10.56
C GLU A 139 18.85 4.79 -11.48
N LYS A 140 18.96 3.47 -11.65
CA LYS A 140 17.99 2.70 -12.46
C LYS A 140 16.61 2.68 -11.81
N ARG A 141 16.53 2.67 -10.50
CA ARG A 141 15.27 2.74 -9.73
C ARG A 141 14.57 4.08 -9.99
N VAL A 142 15.33 5.17 -9.94
CA VAL A 142 14.82 6.52 -10.24
C VAL A 142 14.41 6.65 -11.70
N GLU A 143 15.18 6.10 -12.64
CA GLU A 143 14.83 6.06 -14.07
C GLU A 143 13.48 5.35 -14.30
N CYS A 144 13.28 4.16 -13.69
CA CYS A 144 12.02 3.44 -13.78
C CYS A 144 10.84 4.25 -13.18
N GLY A 145 11.04 4.85 -12.01
CA GLY A 145 10.01 5.69 -11.38
C GLY A 145 9.66 6.92 -12.20
N ALA A 146 10.66 7.61 -12.76
CA ALA A 146 10.47 8.76 -13.64
C ALA A 146 9.71 8.36 -14.92
N THR A 147 10.09 7.24 -15.55
CA THR A 147 9.40 6.72 -16.74
C THR A 147 7.94 6.43 -16.45
N PHE A 148 7.65 5.78 -15.32
CA PHE A 148 6.27 5.50 -14.90
C PHE A 148 5.49 6.78 -14.67
N LEU A 149 6.03 7.70 -13.87
CA LEU A 149 5.38 8.97 -13.53
C LEU A 149 5.04 9.78 -14.77
N MET A 150 6.02 9.98 -15.67
CA MET A 150 5.81 10.76 -16.89
C MET A 150 4.74 10.13 -17.78
N THR A 151 4.77 8.79 -17.95
CA THR A 151 3.76 8.09 -18.75
C THR A 151 2.35 8.25 -18.16
N ALA A 152 2.21 8.18 -16.83
CA ALA A 152 0.92 8.36 -16.17
C ALA A 152 0.39 9.80 -16.27
N LEU A 153 1.28 10.80 -16.11
CA LEU A 153 0.93 12.21 -16.25
C LEU A 153 0.54 12.55 -17.72
N GLU A 154 1.27 12.04 -18.71
CA GLU A 154 0.94 12.19 -20.13
C GLU A 154 -0.41 11.57 -20.48
N ALA A 155 -0.81 10.50 -19.79
CA ALA A 155 -2.13 9.90 -19.94
C ALA A 155 -3.25 10.69 -19.22
N GLY A 156 -2.93 11.76 -18.49
CA GLY A 156 -3.87 12.64 -17.81
C GLY A 156 -4.16 12.29 -16.34
N MET A 157 -3.36 11.46 -15.70
CA MET A 157 -3.49 11.20 -14.27
C MET A 157 -2.98 12.38 -13.43
N SER A 158 -3.56 12.58 -12.24
CA SER A 158 -3.03 13.51 -11.23
C SER A 158 -1.90 12.86 -10.42
N THR A 159 -0.96 13.65 -9.94
CA THR A 159 0.06 13.19 -8.97
C THR A 159 -0.56 12.62 -7.69
N ASP A 160 -1.73 13.13 -7.27
CA ASP A 160 -2.47 12.66 -6.10
C ASP A 160 -3.03 11.22 -6.27
N ASP A 161 -3.10 10.71 -7.50
CA ASP A 161 -3.56 9.37 -7.80
C ASP A 161 -2.39 8.41 -8.14
N ILE A 162 -1.13 8.89 -8.09
CA ILE A 162 0.05 8.11 -8.43
C ILE A 162 0.86 7.83 -7.16
N TYR A 163 1.13 6.55 -6.91
CA TYR A 163 1.95 6.05 -5.80
C TYR A 163 3.18 5.37 -6.37
N LEU A 164 4.39 5.87 -6.12
CA LEU A 164 5.63 5.21 -6.56
C LEU A 164 6.18 4.30 -5.45
N ASP A 165 6.33 3.01 -5.76
CA ASP A 165 6.95 2.03 -4.86
C ASP A 165 8.40 1.77 -5.28
N PRO A 166 9.39 2.18 -4.46
CA PRO A 166 10.80 1.91 -4.71
C PRO A 166 11.19 0.44 -4.48
N ILE A 167 10.27 -0.43 -4.17
CA ILE A 167 10.35 -1.88 -3.99
C ILE A 167 11.28 -2.30 -2.85
N THR A 168 10.65 -2.64 -1.74
CA THR A 168 11.34 -3.20 -0.58
C THR A 168 11.58 -4.70 -0.76
N LEU A 169 12.84 -5.13 -0.70
CA LEU A 169 13.23 -6.53 -0.71
C LEU A 169 13.60 -7.02 0.70
N PRO A 170 13.51 -8.35 0.96
CA PRO A 170 13.88 -8.91 2.26
C PRO A 170 15.37 -8.65 2.57
N ILE A 171 15.66 -8.18 3.79
CA ILE A 171 17.03 -7.87 4.24
C ILE A 171 17.97 -9.09 4.19
N ASN A 172 17.43 -10.30 4.36
CA ASN A 172 18.18 -11.55 4.32
C ASN A 172 18.41 -12.08 2.90
N ALA A 173 17.79 -11.50 1.88
CA ALA A 173 17.93 -11.90 0.49
C ALA A 173 18.67 -10.86 -0.36
N ALA A 174 18.67 -9.59 0.02
CA ALA A 174 19.17 -8.50 -0.80
C ALA A 174 19.93 -7.45 0.06
N PHE A 175 21.26 -7.63 0.17
CA PHE A 175 22.13 -6.74 0.91
C PHE A 175 22.15 -5.32 0.31
N LYS A 176 22.12 -4.29 1.18
CA LYS A 176 22.08 -2.84 0.83
C LYS A 176 20.85 -2.35 0.08
N GLN A 177 19.87 -3.17 -0.22
CA GLN A 177 18.67 -2.70 -0.94
C GLN A 177 17.83 -1.71 -0.13
N GLN A 178 17.89 -1.75 1.19
CA GLN A 178 17.17 -0.81 2.06
C GLN A 178 17.73 0.63 1.95
N GLU A 179 19.04 0.77 1.78
CA GLU A 179 19.66 2.07 1.49
C GLU A 179 19.19 2.62 0.14
N ASN A 180 19.09 1.76 -0.89
CA ASN A 180 18.60 2.13 -2.21
C ASN A 180 17.13 2.53 -2.20
N VAL A 181 16.28 1.92 -1.34
CA VAL A 181 14.88 2.33 -1.16
C VAL A 181 14.81 3.73 -0.57
N ILE A 182 15.54 3.99 0.52
CA ILE A 182 15.55 5.29 1.21
C ILE A 182 16.05 6.39 0.28
N GLU A 183 17.17 6.16 -0.40
CA GLU A 183 17.74 7.14 -1.33
C GLU A 183 16.85 7.30 -2.60
N GLY A 184 16.24 6.22 -3.07
CA GLY A 184 15.28 6.26 -4.17
C GLY A 184 14.09 7.16 -3.87
N ILE A 185 13.52 7.11 -2.66
CA ILE A 185 12.44 8.03 -2.23
C ILE A 185 12.89 9.48 -2.32
N ARG A 186 14.09 9.80 -1.77
CA ARG A 186 14.62 11.17 -1.79
C ARG A 186 14.80 11.73 -3.20
N GLN A 187 15.35 10.93 -4.11
CA GLN A 187 15.61 11.37 -5.47
C GLN A 187 14.32 11.45 -6.31
N LEU A 188 13.40 10.50 -6.14
CA LEU A 188 12.11 10.52 -6.83
C LEU A 188 11.27 11.74 -6.40
N ALA A 189 11.37 12.18 -5.15
CA ALA A 189 10.66 13.37 -4.66
C ALA A 189 11.10 14.68 -5.35
N LEU A 190 12.23 14.68 -6.05
CA LEU A 190 12.75 15.86 -6.77
C LEU A 190 12.36 15.90 -8.25
N ILE A 191 11.68 14.85 -8.76
CA ILE A 191 11.40 14.73 -10.21
C ILE A 191 10.23 15.63 -10.63
N ASN A 192 9.25 15.83 -9.78
CA ASN A 192 8.04 16.59 -10.09
C ASN A 192 7.59 17.44 -8.90
N ASP A 193 6.92 18.56 -9.19
CA ASP A 193 6.30 19.42 -8.19
C ASP A 193 4.86 19.76 -8.63
N PRO A 194 3.81 19.34 -7.90
CA PRO A 194 3.88 18.52 -6.67
C PRO A 194 4.38 17.08 -6.94
N ALA A 195 5.12 16.52 -5.98
CA ALA A 195 5.57 15.15 -6.04
C ALA A 195 4.39 14.17 -5.95
N PRO A 196 4.49 12.96 -6.57
CA PRO A 196 3.52 11.89 -6.34
C PRO A 196 3.68 11.32 -4.93
N HIS A 197 2.77 10.45 -4.51
CA HIS A 197 2.91 9.68 -3.27
C HIS A 197 4.03 8.64 -3.37
N PHE A 198 4.69 8.37 -2.23
CA PHE A 198 5.68 7.29 -2.11
C PHE A 198 5.15 6.21 -1.18
N ILE A 199 5.07 4.98 -1.69
CA ILE A 199 4.51 3.83 -0.98
C ILE A 199 5.54 2.70 -0.88
N ILE A 200 5.49 1.93 0.21
CA ILE A 200 6.25 0.68 0.35
C ILE A 200 5.37 -0.44 0.90
N GLY A 201 5.57 -1.67 0.42
CA GLY A 201 5.11 -2.88 1.10
C GLY A 201 6.05 -3.19 2.27
N LEU A 202 5.75 -2.64 3.46
CA LEU A 202 6.69 -2.63 4.58
C LEU A 202 7.12 -4.02 5.03
N SER A 203 6.19 -4.97 5.15
CA SER A 203 6.43 -6.32 5.65
C SER A 203 7.44 -7.11 4.81
N ASN A 204 7.70 -6.68 3.57
CA ASN A 204 8.70 -7.30 2.69
C ASN A 204 10.11 -7.23 3.29
N VAL A 205 10.49 -6.13 3.97
CA VAL A 205 11.84 -5.96 4.53
C VAL A 205 12.21 -7.07 5.50
N SER A 206 11.25 -7.55 6.26
CA SER A 206 11.45 -8.51 7.35
C SER A 206 10.98 -9.94 7.04
N THR A 207 10.66 -10.23 5.78
CA THR A 207 10.19 -11.55 5.36
C THR A 207 11.16 -12.65 5.82
N LYS A 208 10.65 -13.65 6.58
CA LYS A 208 11.39 -14.74 7.21
C LYS A 208 12.44 -14.29 8.24
N CYS A 209 12.34 -13.10 8.81
CA CYS A 209 13.20 -12.65 9.90
C CYS A 209 12.54 -12.89 11.27
N LEU A 210 13.35 -13.23 12.27
CA LEU A 210 12.85 -13.47 13.64
C LEU A 210 12.37 -12.20 14.35
N LEU A 211 13.05 -11.05 14.10
CA LEU A 211 12.73 -9.75 14.69
C LEU A 211 11.92 -8.87 13.70
N ASN A 212 10.96 -9.47 13.00
CA ASN A 212 10.21 -8.81 11.94
C ASN A 212 9.56 -7.49 12.41
N LYS A 213 8.90 -7.46 13.54
CA LYS A 213 8.24 -6.24 14.08
C LYS A 213 9.21 -5.10 14.34
N LEU A 214 10.39 -5.40 14.92
CA LEU A 214 11.42 -4.39 15.15
C LEU A 214 12.00 -3.86 13.83
N LEU A 215 12.27 -4.76 12.88
CA LEU A 215 12.76 -4.37 11.55
C LEU A 215 11.74 -3.49 10.82
N ASN A 216 10.47 -3.86 10.82
CA ASN A 216 9.40 -3.09 10.18
C ASN A 216 9.31 -1.68 10.79
N ARG A 217 9.21 -1.55 12.10
CA ARG A 217 9.14 -0.25 12.78
C ARG A 217 10.33 0.64 12.48
N THR A 218 11.54 0.09 12.61
CA THR A 218 12.77 0.85 12.36
C THR A 218 12.86 1.31 10.90
N PHE A 219 12.57 0.41 9.96
CA PHE A 219 12.65 0.73 8.54
C PHE A 219 11.59 1.76 8.12
N LEU A 220 10.37 1.66 8.66
CA LEU A 220 9.32 2.64 8.42
C LEU A 220 9.77 4.05 8.84
N VAL A 221 10.30 4.21 10.05
CA VAL A 221 10.80 5.50 10.54
C VAL A 221 11.92 6.04 9.65
N MET A 222 12.86 5.19 9.21
CA MET A 222 13.92 5.59 8.28
C MET A 222 13.35 6.08 6.94
N CYS A 223 12.35 5.41 6.37
CA CYS A 223 11.70 5.81 5.13
C CYS A 223 10.90 7.11 5.29
N LEU A 224 10.22 7.32 6.42
CA LEU A 224 9.53 8.58 6.74
C LEU A 224 10.47 9.79 6.70
N THR A 225 11.72 9.63 7.18
CA THR A 225 12.73 10.70 7.11
C THR A 225 13.21 10.99 5.69
N ALA A 226 12.97 10.07 4.75
CA ALA A 226 13.31 10.24 3.33
C ALA A 226 12.19 10.89 2.51
N GLY A 227 10.99 11.02 3.08
CA GLY A 227 9.83 11.59 2.39
C GLY A 227 8.69 10.59 2.13
N LEU A 228 8.81 9.35 2.61
CA LEU A 228 7.69 8.39 2.54
C LEU A 228 6.43 9.00 3.17
N ASP A 229 5.28 8.83 2.52
CA ASP A 229 3.99 9.35 2.98
C ASP A 229 2.88 8.29 2.99
N THR A 230 3.16 7.11 2.43
CA THR A 230 2.20 6.00 2.33
C THR A 230 2.89 4.67 2.61
N ALA A 231 2.21 3.72 3.27
CA ALA A 231 2.74 2.36 3.44
C ALA A 231 1.64 1.30 3.52
N ILE A 232 1.93 0.12 2.96
CA ILE A 232 1.11 -1.09 3.12
C ILE A 232 1.63 -1.81 4.36
N VAL A 233 0.79 -1.90 5.40
CA VAL A 233 1.17 -2.39 6.73
C VAL A 233 0.04 -3.15 7.41
N ASP A 234 0.37 -3.93 8.42
CA ASP A 234 -0.62 -4.42 9.39
C ASP A 234 -0.98 -3.27 10.35
N SER A 235 -2.07 -2.56 10.06
CA SER A 235 -2.54 -1.46 10.90
C SER A 235 -3.00 -1.90 12.29
N ALA A 236 -3.22 -3.19 12.54
CA ALA A 236 -3.48 -3.71 13.86
C ALA A 236 -2.20 -3.84 14.74
N ASP A 237 -1.00 -3.67 14.18
CA ASP A 237 0.25 -3.58 14.97
C ASP A 237 0.36 -2.18 15.60
N GLN A 238 -0.21 -2.02 16.79
CA GLN A 238 -0.27 -0.75 17.49
C GLN A 238 1.12 -0.14 17.75
N GLU A 239 2.14 -0.93 18.02
CA GLU A 239 3.50 -0.41 18.24
C GLU A 239 4.12 0.14 16.94
N LEU A 240 3.71 -0.39 15.79
CA LEU A 240 4.09 0.15 14.48
C LEU A 240 3.41 1.50 14.25
N ILE A 241 2.10 1.58 14.49
CA ILE A 241 1.32 2.82 14.36
C ILE A 241 1.85 3.90 15.32
N ASP A 242 2.12 3.53 16.57
CA ASP A 242 2.70 4.47 17.56
C ASP A 242 4.06 5.03 17.10
N ALA A 243 4.93 4.18 16.55
CA ALA A 243 6.23 4.61 16.03
C ALA A 243 6.08 5.55 14.82
N MET A 244 5.13 5.23 13.92
CA MET A 244 4.80 6.06 12.75
C MET A 244 4.34 7.46 13.16
N VAL A 245 3.32 7.54 14.02
CA VAL A 245 2.75 8.83 14.45
C VAL A 245 3.78 9.65 15.23
N THR A 246 4.57 8.99 16.08
CA THR A 246 5.67 9.65 16.81
C THR A 246 6.72 10.22 15.85
N ALA A 247 7.08 9.50 14.80
CA ALA A 247 8.01 9.98 13.79
C ALA A 247 7.44 11.18 13.02
N GLU A 248 6.15 11.18 12.67
CA GLU A 248 5.50 12.32 12.02
C GLU A 248 5.49 13.58 12.89
N VAL A 249 5.28 13.43 14.19
CA VAL A 249 5.39 14.54 15.16
C VAL A 249 6.83 15.10 15.18
N LEU A 250 7.83 14.21 15.28
CA LEU A 250 9.24 14.60 15.28
C LEU A 250 9.69 15.28 13.97
N LEU A 251 9.08 14.91 12.85
CA LEU A 251 9.32 15.50 11.53
C LEU A 251 8.52 16.81 11.29
N GLY A 252 7.71 17.26 12.25
CA GLY A 252 6.86 18.43 12.12
C GLY A 252 5.68 18.27 11.14
N LYS A 253 5.36 17.03 10.74
CA LYS A 253 4.22 16.72 9.87
C LYS A 253 2.89 16.76 10.63
N GLN A 254 2.94 16.60 11.95
CA GLN A 254 1.80 16.73 12.86
C GLN A 254 2.18 17.65 14.03
N LEU A 255 1.19 18.40 14.53
CA LEU A 255 1.38 19.23 15.72
C LEU A 255 1.37 18.35 16.98
N TYR A 256 2.42 18.48 17.77
CA TYR A 256 2.42 17.94 19.13
C TYR A 256 1.46 18.79 19.98
N SER A 257 0.41 18.19 20.50
CA SER A 257 -0.59 18.87 21.34
C SER A 257 -1.00 18.00 22.51
N ASP A 258 -1.57 18.62 23.55
CA ASP A 258 -2.14 17.89 24.69
C ASP A 258 -3.24 16.92 24.23
N GLU A 259 -3.98 17.25 23.18
CA GLU A 259 -4.99 16.37 22.60
C GLU A 259 -4.39 15.11 21.98
N TYR A 260 -3.22 15.21 21.34
CA TYR A 260 -2.46 14.03 20.86
C TYR A 260 -2.10 13.11 22.02
N VAL A 261 -1.56 13.66 23.11
CA VAL A 261 -1.19 12.88 24.31
C VAL A 261 -2.41 12.24 24.96
N LYS A 262 -3.53 12.97 25.05
CA LYS A 262 -4.80 12.44 25.55
C LYS A 262 -5.33 11.30 24.68
N ALA A 263 -5.38 11.48 23.36
CA ALA A 263 -5.82 10.46 22.42
C ALA A 263 -4.95 9.18 22.54
N TRP A 264 -3.63 9.32 22.62
CA TRP A 264 -2.71 8.22 22.82
C TRP A 264 -2.95 7.50 24.16
N ARG A 265 -3.14 8.26 25.26
CA ARG A 265 -3.45 7.67 26.59
C ARG A 265 -4.77 6.91 26.59
N MET A 266 -5.82 7.49 25.98
CA MET A 266 -7.13 6.81 25.84
C MET A 266 -7.01 5.49 25.11
N GLN A 267 -6.27 5.47 24.01
CA GLN A 267 -6.03 4.29 23.22
C GLN A 267 -5.26 3.18 23.97
N LYS A 268 -4.36 3.56 24.89
CA LYS A 268 -3.62 2.64 25.76
C LYS A 268 -4.35 2.28 27.06
N GLY A 269 -5.56 2.75 27.29
CA GLY A 269 -6.29 2.57 28.54
C GLY A 269 -5.63 3.24 29.75
N LEU A 270 -4.81 4.28 29.52
CA LEU A 270 -4.14 5.06 30.54
C LEU A 270 -4.98 6.26 30.98
N PRO A 271 -4.83 6.75 32.23
CA PRO A 271 -5.51 7.95 32.69
C PRO A 271 -5.21 9.16 31.78
N THR A 272 -6.23 9.92 31.40
CA THR A 272 -6.13 11.09 30.52
C THR A 272 -5.82 12.41 31.26
N GLY A 273 -5.81 12.38 32.60
CA GLY A 273 -5.44 13.55 33.43
C GLY A 273 -3.94 13.65 33.69
N CYS A 274 -3.41 14.87 33.79
CA CYS A 274 -2.09 15.14 34.34
C CYS A 274 -2.09 14.91 35.84
#